data_adefc7c3fd423954df051c1df4aee2d2
#
_entry.id   adefc7c3fd423954df051c1df4aee2d2
#
_cell.length_a   1.000
_cell.length_b   1.000
_cell.length_c   1.000
_cell.angle_alpha   90.00
_cell.angle_beta   90.00
_cell.angle_gamma   90.00
#
_symmetry.space_group_name_H-M   'P 1'
#
loop_
_entity.id
_entity.type
_entity.pdbx_description
1 polymer ?
#
loop_
_entity_poly.entity_id
_entity_poly.type
_entity_poly.pdbx_seq_one_letter_code
_entity_poly.pdbx_strand_id
1 'polypeptide(L)'
;MAEYKSFELTLDNGVAALKLGNAKFKNALTKDFFAEFPAAIRALDQSGEVRALVLHSEGTHFCSGIDLNFFADETLINTSSPAVRESFRRLVLTMQESCSVLNTARFPVLAACQGAVIGAGV
;
A
#
# COMPACT_ATOMS: atom_id res chain seq x y z
N MET A 1 -0.32 -0.98 -18.71
CA MET A 1 -0.39 -0.53 -17.31
C MET A 1 0.99 -0.64 -16.70
N ALA A 2 1.36 0.29 -15.84
CA ALA A 2 2.68 0.26 -15.19
C ALA A 2 2.85 -0.99 -14.32
N GLU A 3 4.08 -1.49 -14.25
CA GLU A 3 4.40 -2.61 -13.37
C GLU A 3 4.82 -2.09 -11.98
N TYR A 4 4.39 -2.80 -10.95
CA TYR A 4 4.71 -2.49 -9.56
C TYR A 4 5.42 -3.68 -8.91
N LYS A 5 6.30 -3.38 -7.97
CA LYS A 5 7.09 -4.41 -7.27
C LYS A 5 6.32 -5.05 -6.11
N SER A 6 5.49 -4.27 -5.44
CA SER A 6 4.86 -4.69 -4.19
C SER A 6 3.47 -5.30 -4.37
N PHE A 7 2.90 -5.21 -5.56
CA PHE A 7 1.58 -5.77 -5.85
C PHE A 7 1.39 -5.95 -7.34
N GLU A 8 0.38 -6.74 -7.70
CA GLU A 8 -0.08 -6.88 -9.08
C GLU A 8 -1.37 -6.11 -9.27
N LEU A 9 -1.46 -5.35 -10.34
CA LEU A 9 -2.64 -4.56 -10.66
C LEU A 9 -3.16 -4.96 -12.04
N THR A 10 -4.43 -5.31 -12.08
CA THR A 10 -5.12 -5.65 -13.33
C THR A 10 -6.38 -4.82 -13.46
N LEU A 11 -6.79 -4.58 -14.70
CA LEU A 11 -8.03 -3.88 -15.00
C LEU A 11 -8.76 -4.68 -16.09
N ASP A 12 -9.97 -5.12 -15.76
CA ASP A 12 -10.80 -5.87 -16.69
C ASP A 12 -12.25 -5.40 -16.57
N ASN A 13 -12.77 -4.90 -17.69
CA ASN A 13 -14.16 -4.48 -17.81
C ASN A 13 -14.61 -3.50 -16.70
N GLY A 14 -13.75 -2.56 -16.36
CA GLY A 14 -14.03 -1.53 -15.35
C GLY A 14 -13.75 -1.94 -13.92
N VAL A 15 -13.34 -3.18 -13.67
CA VAL A 15 -12.97 -3.67 -12.34
C VAL A 15 -11.46 -3.78 -12.25
N ALA A 16 -10.87 -2.98 -11.36
CA ALA A 16 -9.45 -3.08 -11.03
C ALA A 16 -9.28 -4.06 -9.88
N ALA A 17 -8.28 -4.93 -9.98
CA ALA A 17 -7.91 -5.85 -8.91
C ALA A 17 -6.45 -5.62 -8.54
N LEU A 18 -6.21 -5.33 -7.28
CA LEU A 18 -4.88 -5.14 -6.73
C LEU A 18 -4.59 -6.26 -5.75
N LYS A 19 -3.62 -7.11 -6.11
CA LYS A 19 -3.21 -8.24 -5.29
C LYS A 19 -1.90 -7.93 -4.59
N LEU A 20 -1.90 -7.94 -3.25
CA LEU A 20 -0.68 -7.74 -2.48
C LEU A 20 0.32 -8.85 -2.82
N GLY A 21 1.57 -8.48 -3.05
CA GLY A 21 2.57 -9.35 -3.65
C GLY A 21 3.63 -9.90 -2.70
N ASN A 22 3.33 -10.00 -1.41
CA ASN A 22 4.32 -10.42 -0.41
C ASN A 22 3.83 -11.59 0.44
N ALA A 23 3.16 -12.56 -0.19
CA ALA A 23 2.56 -13.70 0.52
C ALA A 23 3.58 -14.50 1.34
N LYS A 24 4.83 -14.57 0.90
CA LYS A 24 5.93 -15.22 1.61
C LYS A 24 6.14 -14.63 3.01
N PHE A 25 5.90 -13.34 3.19
CA PHE A 25 6.01 -12.63 4.47
C PHE A 25 4.63 -12.17 4.96
N LYS A 26 3.59 -12.96 4.71
CA LYS A 26 2.21 -12.71 5.15
C LYS A 26 1.69 -11.35 4.70
N ASN A 27 2.11 -10.94 3.50
CA ASN A 27 1.72 -9.69 2.86
C ASN A 27 2.06 -8.44 3.69
N ALA A 28 3.23 -8.47 4.36
CA ALA A 28 3.75 -7.31 5.06
C ALA A 28 4.00 -6.16 4.07
N LEU A 29 3.68 -4.94 4.50
CA LEU A 29 3.79 -3.74 3.66
C LEU A 29 5.20 -3.18 3.72
N THR A 30 5.85 -3.12 2.58
CA THR A 30 7.23 -2.65 2.42
C THR A 30 7.28 -1.17 2.06
N LYS A 31 8.51 -0.60 2.01
CA LYS A 31 8.71 0.77 1.51
C LYS A 31 8.20 0.92 0.08
N ASP A 32 8.43 -0.07 -0.77
CA ASP A 32 7.96 -0.04 -2.14
C ASP A 32 6.44 0.09 -2.20
N PHE A 33 5.73 -0.61 -1.32
CA PHE A 33 4.28 -0.49 -1.25
C PHE A 33 3.85 0.96 -0.97
N PHE A 34 4.42 1.60 0.03
CA PHE A 34 4.03 2.96 0.41
C PHE A 34 4.40 3.99 -0.66
N ALA A 35 5.42 3.72 -1.47
CA ALA A 35 5.76 4.58 -2.61
C ALA A 35 4.83 4.34 -3.79
N GLU A 36 4.52 3.08 -4.08
CA GLU A 36 3.78 2.69 -5.29
C GLU A 36 2.27 2.83 -5.15
N PHE A 37 1.73 2.52 -3.98
CA PHE A 37 0.28 2.41 -3.79
C PHE A 37 -0.46 3.74 -4.05
N PRO A 38 -0.07 4.89 -3.47
CA PRO A 38 -0.76 6.14 -3.76
C PRO A 38 -0.71 6.52 -5.24
N ALA A 39 0.44 6.31 -5.89
CA ALA A 39 0.60 6.61 -7.30
C ALA A 39 -0.31 5.73 -8.17
N ALA A 40 -0.40 4.45 -7.84
CA ALA A 40 -1.27 3.51 -8.56
C ALA A 40 -2.74 3.89 -8.42
N ILE A 41 -3.19 4.21 -7.20
CA ILE A 41 -4.58 4.59 -6.97
C ILE A 41 -4.92 5.90 -7.70
N ARG A 42 -4.04 6.88 -7.68
CA ARG A 42 -4.25 8.12 -8.43
C ARG A 42 -4.34 7.88 -9.93
N ALA A 43 -3.47 7.01 -10.46
CA ALA A 43 -3.51 6.67 -11.89
C ALA A 43 -4.84 6.02 -12.26
N LEU A 44 -5.35 5.12 -11.44
CA LEU A 44 -6.67 4.50 -11.66
C LEU A 44 -7.79 5.53 -11.60
N ASP A 45 -7.74 6.42 -10.62
CA ASP A 45 -8.75 7.46 -10.45
C ASP A 45 -8.78 8.41 -11.65
N GLN A 46 -7.61 8.83 -12.11
CA GLN A 46 -7.48 9.75 -13.23
C GLN A 46 -7.83 9.12 -14.59
N SER A 47 -7.73 7.81 -14.70
CA SER A 47 -8.02 7.12 -15.97
C SER A 47 -9.50 7.24 -16.39
N GLY A 48 -10.40 7.37 -15.42
CA GLY A 48 -11.84 7.39 -15.67
C GLY A 48 -12.42 6.04 -16.09
N GLU A 49 -11.61 4.99 -16.13
CA GLU A 49 -12.03 3.67 -16.61
C GLU A 49 -12.42 2.70 -15.52
N VAL A 50 -12.13 3.05 -14.24
CA VAL A 50 -12.36 2.18 -13.10
C VAL A 50 -13.72 2.49 -12.48
N ARG A 51 -14.52 1.44 -12.32
CA ARG A 51 -15.83 1.50 -11.65
C ARG A 51 -15.81 0.89 -10.26
N ALA A 52 -14.84 0.02 -9.99
CA ALA A 52 -14.65 -0.58 -8.67
C ALA A 52 -13.21 -1.09 -8.57
N LEU A 53 -12.67 -1.07 -7.36
CA LEU A 53 -11.36 -1.64 -7.04
C LEU A 53 -11.53 -2.73 -6.00
N VAL A 54 -10.92 -3.89 -6.24
CA VAL A 54 -10.87 -4.99 -5.29
C VAL A 54 -9.44 -5.14 -4.79
N LEU A 55 -9.26 -5.05 -3.48
CA LEU A 55 -7.99 -5.33 -2.83
C LEU A 55 -8.04 -6.77 -2.31
N HIS A 56 -7.05 -7.58 -2.67
CA HIS A 56 -6.99 -8.97 -2.24
C HIS A 56 -5.54 -9.42 -2.09
N SER A 57 -5.35 -10.61 -1.59
CA SER A 57 -4.02 -11.20 -1.42
C SER A 57 -4.10 -12.71 -1.45
N GLU A 58 -2.94 -13.34 -1.58
CA GLU A 58 -2.80 -14.78 -1.47
C GLU A 58 -2.21 -15.17 -0.12
N GLY A 59 -2.29 -16.44 0.22
CA GLY A 59 -1.74 -16.98 1.44
C GLY A 59 -2.72 -16.99 2.59
N THR A 60 -2.20 -17.20 3.80
CA THR A 60 -3.02 -17.41 4.99
C THR A 60 -3.54 -16.12 5.61
N HIS A 61 -2.94 -14.98 5.27
CA HIS A 61 -3.30 -13.70 5.86
C HIS A 61 -3.45 -12.64 4.78
N PHE A 62 -4.45 -11.79 4.93
CA PHE A 62 -4.67 -10.68 4.01
C PHE A 62 -3.47 -9.71 4.07
N CYS A 63 -3.12 -9.22 5.24
CA CYS A 63 -2.00 -8.31 5.45
C CYS A 63 -1.58 -8.34 6.91
N SER A 64 -0.30 -8.50 7.18
CA SER A 64 0.24 -8.54 8.55
C SER A 64 0.71 -7.18 9.07
N GLY A 65 0.51 -6.11 8.28
CA GLY A 65 0.91 -4.77 8.67
C GLY A 65 2.25 -4.37 8.05
N ILE A 66 2.92 -3.39 8.65
CA ILE A 66 4.19 -2.88 8.15
C ILE A 66 5.29 -3.93 8.33
N ASP A 67 6.12 -4.11 7.30
CA ASP A 67 7.27 -5.01 7.36
C ASP A 67 8.21 -4.56 8.48
N LEU A 68 8.63 -5.50 9.33
CA LEU A 68 9.53 -5.19 10.45
C LEU A 68 10.88 -4.64 9.98
N ASN A 69 11.36 -5.04 8.81
CA ASN A 69 12.59 -4.52 8.23
C ASN A 69 12.49 -3.05 7.84
N PHE A 70 11.29 -2.51 7.73
CA PHE A 70 11.07 -1.11 7.43
C PHE A 70 11.76 -0.19 8.44
N PHE A 71 11.75 -0.57 9.72
CA PHE A 71 12.35 0.18 10.80
C PHE A 71 13.74 -0.32 11.22
N ALA A 72 14.30 -1.28 10.49
CA ALA A 72 15.65 -1.77 10.76
C ALA A 72 16.73 -0.78 10.32
N ASP A 73 16.39 0.18 9.48
CA ASP A 73 17.30 1.25 9.06
C ASP A 73 17.43 2.27 10.20
N GLU A 74 18.56 2.25 10.90
CA GLU A 74 18.82 3.15 12.01
C GLU A 74 18.78 4.61 11.62
N THR A 75 19.04 4.93 10.34
CA THR A 75 18.98 6.32 9.87
C THR A 75 17.57 6.88 9.89
N LEU A 76 16.54 6.03 9.85
CA LEU A 76 15.15 6.47 9.92
C LEU A 76 14.68 6.77 11.34
N ILE A 77 15.27 6.12 12.34
CA ILE A 77 14.83 6.22 13.73
C ILE A 77 15.79 7.00 14.61
N ASN A 78 16.98 7.35 14.10
CA ASN A 78 17.94 8.19 14.84
C ASN A 78 17.47 9.63 14.76
N THR A 79 16.91 10.15 15.86
CA THR A 79 16.33 11.48 15.93
C THR A 79 17.32 12.56 16.39
N SER A 80 18.62 12.26 16.47
CA SER A 80 19.63 13.23 16.90
C SER A 80 19.86 14.36 15.89
N SER A 81 19.58 14.11 14.60
CA SER A 81 19.77 15.08 13.52
C SER A 81 18.43 15.70 13.08
N PRO A 82 18.33 17.03 12.95
CA PRO A 82 17.13 17.66 12.41
C PRO A 82 16.78 17.16 11.00
N ALA A 83 17.78 16.91 10.16
CA ALA A 83 17.56 16.42 8.81
C ALA A 83 16.93 15.01 8.81
N VAL A 84 17.40 14.14 9.70
CA VAL A 84 16.84 12.78 9.85
C VAL A 84 15.40 12.84 10.38
N ARG A 85 15.14 13.72 11.36
CA ARG A 85 13.78 13.90 11.87
C ARG A 85 12.81 14.38 10.80
N GLU A 86 13.24 15.30 9.94
CA GLU A 86 12.39 15.78 8.84
C GLU A 86 12.16 14.67 7.81
N SER A 87 13.17 13.88 7.48
CA SER A 87 13.02 12.73 6.58
C SER A 87 12.02 11.71 7.15
N PHE A 88 12.09 11.44 8.44
CA PHE A 88 11.16 10.55 9.11
C PHE A 88 9.71 11.10 9.09
N ARG A 89 9.57 12.40 9.34
CA ARG A 89 8.27 13.08 9.26
C ARG A 89 7.64 12.93 7.87
N ARG A 90 8.44 13.15 6.81
CA ARG A 90 7.96 13.01 5.43
C ARG A 90 7.57 11.58 5.11
N LEU A 91 8.32 10.61 5.63
CA LEU A 91 8.00 9.20 5.49
C LEU A 91 6.64 8.87 6.12
N VAL A 92 6.39 9.36 7.33
CA VAL A 92 5.11 9.15 8.02
C VAL A 92 3.96 9.76 7.22
N LEU A 93 4.14 10.96 6.66
CA LEU A 93 3.13 11.60 5.82
C LEU A 93 2.82 10.77 4.57
N THR A 94 3.84 10.20 3.95
CA THR A 94 3.66 9.31 2.79
C THR A 94 2.88 8.06 3.17
N MET A 95 3.17 7.48 4.33
CA MET A 95 2.44 6.31 4.81
C MET A 95 0.98 6.64 5.10
N GLN A 96 0.70 7.78 5.71
CA GLN A 96 -0.66 8.24 5.96
C GLN A 96 -1.41 8.48 4.65
N GLU A 97 -0.75 9.03 3.66
CA GLU A 97 -1.33 9.24 2.33
C GLU A 97 -1.73 7.90 1.69
N SER A 98 -0.92 6.87 1.86
CA SER A 98 -1.24 5.53 1.35
C SER A 98 -2.54 5.00 1.93
N CYS A 99 -2.84 5.32 3.18
CA CYS A 99 -4.11 4.95 3.80
C CYS A 99 -5.26 5.84 3.34
N SER A 100 -5.01 7.12 3.15
CA SER A 100 -6.05 8.13 2.88
C SER A 100 -6.45 8.21 1.40
N VAL A 101 -5.58 7.81 0.49
CA VAL A 101 -5.82 7.95 -0.95
C VAL A 101 -7.10 7.25 -1.42
N LEU A 102 -7.48 6.18 -0.75
CA LEU A 102 -8.71 5.45 -1.06
C LEU A 102 -9.98 6.25 -0.77
N ASN A 103 -9.93 7.16 0.20
CA ASN A 103 -11.09 7.98 0.55
C ASN A 103 -11.43 9.00 -0.53
N THR A 104 -10.45 9.40 -1.34
CA THR A 104 -10.64 10.41 -2.38
C THR A 104 -10.88 9.79 -3.75
N ALA A 105 -10.76 8.48 -3.88
CA ALA A 105 -11.03 7.78 -5.13
C ALA A 105 -12.51 7.86 -5.50
N ARG A 106 -12.78 8.00 -6.80
CA ARG A 106 -14.16 8.15 -7.31
C ARG A 106 -14.92 6.84 -7.42
N PHE A 107 -14.29 5.73 -7.11
CA PHE A 107 -14.89 4.40 -7.21
C PHE A 107 -14.92 3.72 -5.85
N PRO A 108 -15.86 2.79 -5.64
CA PRO A 108 -15.88 2.00 -4.41
C PRO A 108 -14.69 1.05 -4.35
N VAL A 109 -14.19 0.84 -3.14
CA VAL A 109 -13.07 -0.06 -2.85
C VAL A 109 -13.57 -1.18 -1.95
N LEU A 110 -13.37 -2.42 -2.38
CA LEU A 110 -13.74 -3.61 -1.64
C LEU A 110 -12.48 -4.36 -1.24
N ALA A 111 -12.40 -4.78 0.00
CA ALA A 111 -11.30 -5.61 0.49
C ALA A 111 -11.80 -7.03 0.69
N ALA A 112 -11.17 -7.99 0.00
CA ALA A 112 -11.44 -9.41 0.17
C ALA A 112 -10.40 -9.96 1.16
N CYS A 113 -10.78 -10.05 2.41
CA CYS A 113 -9.86 -10.37 3.50
C CYS A 113 -9.94 -11.84 3.89
N GLN A 114 -8.79 -12.44 4.22
CA GLN A 114 -8.70 -13.76 4.84
C GLN A 114 -7.65 -13.72 5.94
N GLY A 115 -7.84 -14.51 7.00
CA GLY A 115 -6.88 -14.59 8.12
C GLY A 115 -6.68 -13.25 8.79
N ALA A 116 -5.43 -12.94 9.13
CA ALA A 116 -5.09 -11.72 9.86
C ALA A 116 -5.19 -10.48 8.97
N VAL A 117 -5.74 -9.41 9.53
CA VAL A 117 -5.77 -8.06 8.96
C VAL A 117 -5.30 -7.13 10.08
N ILE A 118 -4.03 -6.74 10.05
CA ILE A 118 -3.35 -6.15 11.21
C ILE A 118 -2.70 -4.82 10.82
N GLY A 119 -2.74 -3.87 11.78
CA GLY A 119 -2.01 -2.61 11.68
C GLY A 119 -2.41 -1.83 10.43
N ALA A 120 -1.42 -1.45 9.62
CA ALA A 120 -1.67 -0.69 8.39
C ALA A 120 -2.47 -1.48 7.34
N GLY A 121 -2.63 -2.81 7.51
CA GLY A 121 -3.49 -3.63 6.67
C GLY A 121 -4.98 -3.42 6.91
N VAL A 122 -5.33 -2.80 8.01
CA VAL A 122 -6.72 -2.46 8.31
C VAL A 122 -7.18 -1.23 7.47
#